data_427b236b882b7583432dfd564725e3fd
#
_entry.id   427b236b882b7583432dfd564725e3fd
#
_cell.length_a   1.000
_cell.length_b   1.000
_cell.length_c   1.000
_cell.angle_alpha   90.00
_cell.angle_beta   90.00
_cell.angle_gamma   90.00
#
_symmetry.space_group_name_H-M   'P 1'
#
loop_
_entity.id
_entity.type
_entity.pdbx_description
1 polymer ?
#
loop_
_entity_poly.entity_id
_entity_poly.type
_entity_poly.pdbx_seq_one_letter_code
_entity_poly.pdbx_strand_id
1 'polypeptide(L)'
;MKKAITTAVCLLAAMLTLVGCSYSTNSTAPTEGTQQATAALDDEKDYSSYKPVKPSKLKDVIDTNKVARLSRINNEKRVFSEKSDDIALFKSIIDLSVVNSDSGIKPGSLNIRVHDKDGKELYNISSRAVDSGIIYIEENKTYVSFKLNKNDDTKLLQLYISLIGE
;
A
#
# COMPACT_ATOMS: atom_id res chain seq x y z
N MET A 1 -13.39 -45.66 41.84
CA MET A 1 -13.31 -46.77 40.87
C MET A 1 -12.34 -46.36 39.76
N LYS A 2 -11.34 -47.15 39.67
CA LYS A 2 -10.21 -47.10 38.73
C LYS A 2 -10.70 -47.34 37.29
N LYS A 3 -10.12 -46.69 36.31
CA LYS A 3 -9.63 -47.35 35.09
C LYS A 3 -8.75 -46.38 34.30
N ALA A 4 -7.51 -46.74 34.28
CA ALA A 4 -6.47 -46.36 33.34
C ALA A 4 -6.67 -47.13 32.04
N ILE A 5 -5.94 -46.74 31.01
CA ILE A 5 -5.51 -47.49 29.82
C ILE A 5 -5.49 -46.49 28.64
N THR A 6 -4.55 -46.32 27.78
CA THR A 6 -3.27 -46.94 27.50
C THR A 6 -2.58 -46.11 26.42
N THR A 7 -1.31 -46.01 26.54
CA THR A 7 -0.29 -45.51 25.63
C THR A 7 -0.37 -46.17 24.24
N ALA A 8 -0.21 -45.41 23.18
CA ALA A 8 0.31 -45.94 21.93
C ALA A 8 1.26 -44.93 21.30
N VAL A 9 2.50 -45.17 21.47
CA VAL A 9 3.66 -44.63 20.75
C VAL A 9 3.72 -45.35 19.41
N CYS A 10 3.77 -44.61 18.33
CA CYS A 10 4.27 -45.12 17.06
C CYS A 10 5.27 -44.09 16.50
N LEU A 11 6.53 -44.41 16.79
CA LEU A 11 7.67 -43.96 15.99
C LEU A 11 7.58 -44.64 14.60
N LEU A 12 7.77 -43.88 13.56
CA LEU A 12 8.34 -44.42 12.33
C LEU A 12 9.17 -43.36 11.61
N ALA A 13 10.37 -43.80 11.41
CA ALA A 13 11.56 -43.12 10.96
C ALA A 13 11.54 -42.77 9.46
N ALA A 14 12.26 -41.70 9.15
CA ALA A 14 13.18 -41.50 8.05
C ALA A 14 12.90 -42.17 6.70
N MET A 15 12.88 -41.33 5.65
CA MET A 15 13.73 -41.55 4.45
C MET A 15 13.98 -40.23 3.74
N LEU A 16 15.24 -39.83 3.79
CA LEU A 16 15.87 -38.95 2.82
C LEU A 16 15.88 -39.65 1.45
N THR A 17 15.45 -38.95 0.41
CA THR A 17 15.97 -39.19 -0.93
C THR A 17 16.18 -37.83 -1.61
N LEU A 18 17.45 -37.51 -1.73
CA LEU A 18 18.03 -36.63 -2.75
C LEU A 18 17.96 -37.36 -4.09
N VAL A 19 17.95 -36.58 -5.15
CA VAL A 19 18.17 -36.82 -6.60
C VAL A 19 16.94 -36.30 -7.36
N GLY A 20 17.02 -35.44 -8.33
CA GLY A 20 18.05 -35.01 -9.23
C GLY A 20 17.46 -34.03 -10.22
N CYS A 21 18.26 -33.20 -10.79
CA CYS A 21 17.97 -32.39 -11.98
C CYS A 21 17.48 -33.25 -13.14
N SER A 22 16.46 -32.80 -13.85
CA SER A 22 16.39 -33.06 -15.29
C SER A 22 15.42 -32.11 -15.98
N TYR A 23 15.93 -31.49 -16.96
CA TYR A 23 15.43 -30.81 -18.14
C TYR A 23 14.15 -31.40 -18.75
N SER A 24 13.33 -30.53 -19.28
CA SER A 24 12.84 -30.54 -20.66
C SER A 24 11.35 -30.62 -20.90
N THR A 25 10.91 -29.64 -21.65
CA THR A 25 9.95 -29.61 -22.78
C THR A 25 8.44 -29.74 -22.53
N ASN A 26 7.83 -28.59 -22.87
CA ASN A 26 6.55 -28.42 -23.61
C ASN A 26 5.39 -29.38 -23.34
N SER A 27 4.34 -28.85 -22.73
CA SER A 27 3.00 -29.08 -23.24
C SER A 27 2.04 -27.97 -22.77
N THR A 28 1.37 -27.43 -23.75
CA THR A 28 0.37 -26.37 -23.73
C THR A 28 -0.92 -26.84 -23.04
N ALA A 29 -1.40 -26.10 -22.06
CA ALA A 29 -2.83 -25.96 -21.76
C ALA A 29 -3.06 -24.68 -20.97
N PRO A 30 -4.07 -23.86 -21.28
CA PRO A 30 -4.29 -22.57 -20.66
C PRO A 30 -5.01 -22.76 -19.32
N THR A 31 -4.30 -22.53 -18.24
CA THR A 31 -4.94 -22.32 -16.94
C THR A 31 -4.96 -20.81 -16.71
N GLU A 32 -6.14 -20.25 -16.58
CA GLU A 32 -6.36 -18.90 -16.12
C GLU A 32 -5.69 -18.73 -14.77
N GLY A 33 -4.45 -18.29 -14.80
CA GLY A 33 -3.68 -17.91 -13.64
C GLY A 33 -3.75 -16.40 -13.54
N THR A 34 -4.37 -15.94 -12.48
CA THR A 34 -4.22 -14.58 -11.96
C THR A 34 -2.75 -14.19 -12.06
N GLN A 35 -2.41 -13.38 -13.06
CA GLN A 35 -1.08 -12.80 -13.18
C GLN A 35 -0.91 -11.80 -12.02
N GLN A 36 -0.38 -12.30 -10.93
CA GLN A 36 0.21 -11.48 -9.90
C GLN A 36 1.49 -10.91 -10.51
N ALA A 37 1.35 -9.74 -11.13
CA ALA A 37 2.49 -8.99 -11.62
C ALA A 37 3.39 -8.69 -10.41
N THR A 38 4.48 -9.40 -10.30
CA THR A 38 5.63 -9.02 -9.48
C THR A 38 6.23 -7.78 -10.12
N ALA A 39 5.58 -6.63 -9.90
CA ALA A 39 6.20 -5.35 -10.18
C ALA A 39 7.42 -5.23 -9.28
N ALA A 40 8.57 -4.99 -9.88
CA ALA A 40 9.79 -4.67 -9.17
C ALA A 40 9.49 -3.65 -8.07
N LEU A 41 10.09 -3.87 -6.90
CA LEU A 41 10.02 -2.97 -5.75
C LEU A 41 10.73 -1.66 -6.10
N ASP A 42 10.03 -0.77 -6.75
CA ASP A 42 10.51 0.56 -7.09
C ASP A 42 10.11 1.51 -5.95
N ASP A 43 10.79 1.33 -4.79
CA ASP A 43 10.42 2.02 -3.55
C ASP A 43 11.09 3.38 -3.38
N GLU A 44 12.13 3.67 -4.12
CA GLU A 44 12.81 4.97 -4.08
C GLU A 44 12.52 5.80 -5.32
N LYS A 45 11.26 6.23 -5.44
CA LYS A 45 10.95 7.24 -6.44
C LYS A 45 11.60 8.56 -6.04
N ASP A 46 12.42 9.11 -6.92
CA ASP A 46 13.04 10.41 -6.73
C ASP A 46 12.01 11.54 -6.92
N TYR A 47 11.70 12.21 -5.83
CA TYR A 47 10.80 13.37 -5.80
C TYR A 47 11.54 14.72 -5.83
N SER A 48 12.86 14.74 -6.03
CA SER A 48 13.67 15.97 -6.03
C SER A 48 13.26 16.97 -7.11
N SER A 49 12.71 16.48 -8.21
CA SER A 49 12.22 17.32 -9.32
C SER A 49 10.84 17.91 -9.11
N TYR A 50 10.12 17.49 -8.06
CA TYR A 50 8.76 17.96 -7.82
C TYR A 50 8.76 19.36 -7.22
N LYS A 51 7.84 20.22 -7.70
CA LYS A 51 7.73 21.60 -7.26
C LYS A 51 6.59 21.78 -6.26
N PRO A 52 6.80 22.58 -5.19
CA PRO A 52 5.72 22.85 -4.24
C PRO A 52 4.61 23.67 -4.87
N VAL A 53 3.37 23.33 -4.54
CA VAL A 53 2.18 24.15 -4.85
C VAL A 53 1.44 24.43 -3.54
N LYS A 54 0.74 25.58 -3.52
CA LYS A 54 -0.03 26.05 -2.35
C LYS A 54 -1.47 26.35 -2.78
N PRO A 55 -2.29 25.30 -3.02
CA PRO A 55 -3.71 25.50 -3.32
C PRO A 55 -4.45 26.02 -2.06
N SER A 56 -5.64 26.55 -2.24
CA SER A 56 -6.49 26.97 -1.11
C SER A 56 -7.03 25.74 -0.36
N LYS A 57 -7.32 24.66 -1.07
CA LYS A 57 -7.77 23.37 -0.50
C LYS A 57 -7.11 22.22 -1.25
N LEU A 58 -6.93 21.08 -0.61
CA LEU A 58 -6.37 19.90 -1.27
C LEU A 58 -7.19 19.45 -2.48
N LYS A 59 -8.51 19.51 -2.40
CA LYS A 59 -9.41 19.16 -3.50
C LYS A 59 -9.29 20.02 -4.74
N ASP A 60 -8.59 21.16 -4.66
CA ASP A 60 -8.33 22.02 -5.83
C ASP A 60 -7.25 21.39 -6.73
N VAL A 61 -6.46 20.46 -6.22
CA VAL A 61 -5.36 19.78 -6.93
C VAL A 61 -5.45 18.25 -6.88
N ILE A 62 -6.32 17.69 -6.06
CA ILE A 62 -6.53 16.24 -5.90
C ILE A 62 -7.95 15.88 -6.38
N ASP A 63 -8.04 15.26 -7.54
CA ASP A 63 -9.32 14.75 -8.07
C ASP A 63 -9.60 13.36 -7.50
N THR A 64 -10.39 13.33 -6.43
CA THR A 64 -10.74 12.07 -5.75
C THR A 64 -11.70 11.18 -6.55
N ASN A 65 -12.32 11.69 -7.63
CA ASN A 65 -13.22 10.90 -8.48
C ASN A 65 -12.45 9.93 -9.39
N LYS A 66 -11.19 10.23 -9.67
CA LYS A 66 -10.32 9.35 -10.47
C LYS A 66 -9.77 8.18 -9.67
N VAL A 67 -9.92 8.17 -8.35
CA VAL A 67 -9.32 7.18 -7.47
C VAL A 67 -10.11 5.88 -7.52
N ALA A 68 -9.46 4.80 -7.94
CA ALA A 68 -10.04 3.47 -8.02
C ALA A 68 -9.34 2.46 -7.10
N ARG A 69 -8.07 2.70 -6.76
CA ARG A 69 -7.28 1.74 -6.01
C ARG A 69 -6.20 2.43 -5.19
N LEU A 70 -5.92 1.88 -4.03
CA LEU A 70 -4.81 2.28 -3.17
C LEU A 70 -3.77 1.17 -3.08
N SER A 71 -2.51 1.51 -2.81
CA SER A 71 -1.50 0.51 -2.53
C SER A 71 -0.45 1.02 -1.55
N ARG A 72 0.20 0.08 -0.87
CA ARG A 72 1.40 0.32 -0.08
C ARG A 72 2.35 -0.87 -0.20
N ILE A 73 3.57 -0.70 0.24
CA ILE A 73 4.50 -1.82 0.40
C ILE A 73 4.41 -2.36 1.82
N ASN A 74 4.28 -3.67 1.92
CA ASN A 74 4.29 -4.41 3.16
C ASN A 74 5.20 -5.64 2.99
N ASN A 75 6.26 -5.74 3.82
CA ASN A 75 7.21 -6.85 3.76
C ASN A 75 7.70 -7.13 2.32
N GLU A 76 8.21 -6.11 1.65
CA GLU A 76 8.74 -6.20 0.28
C GLU A 76 7.70 -6.55 -0.79
N LYS A 77 6.43 -6.57 -0.46
CA LYS A 77 5.33 -6.82 -1.41
C LYS A 77 4.41 -5.61 -1.49
N ARG A 78 3.99 -5.29 -2.71
CA ARG A 78 2.97 -4.27 -2.91
C ARG A 78 1.60 -4.87 -2.65
N VAL A 79 0.90 -4.33 -1.66
CA VAL A 79 -0.48 -4.70 -1.33
C VAL A 79 -1.40 -3.65 -1.93
N PHE A 80 -2.46 -4.09 -2.59
CA PHE A 80 -3.48 -3.24 -3.20
C PHE A 80 -4.79 -3.36 -2.45
N SER A 81 -5.55 -2.28 -2.40
CA SER A 81 -6.94 -2.28 -1.96
C SER A 81 -7.83 -1.52 -2.94
N GLU A 82 -8.94 -2.15 -3.32
CA GLU A 82 -10.05 -1.58 -4.07
C GLU A 82 -11.30 -1.50 -3.20
N LYS A 83 -11.16 -1.74 -1.88
CA LYS A 83 -12.27 -1.66 -0.92
C LYS A 83 -12.84 -0.24 -0.91
N SER A 84 -14.17 -0.14 -1.02
CA SER A 84 -14.88 1.13 -0.99
C SER A 84 -14.58 1.95 0.26
N ASP A 85 -14.39 1.28 1.39
CA ASP A 85 -14.14 1.92 2.68
C ASP A 85 -12.75 2.58 2.72
N ASP A 86 -11.72 1.93 2.15
CA ASP A 86 -10.38 2.51 2.05
C ASP A 86 -10.38 3.73 1.13
N ILE A 87 -11.08 3.64 0.00
CA ILE A 87 -11.24 4.76 -0.93
C ILE A 87 -12.02 5.91 -0.28
N ALA A 88 -13.08 5.60 0.46
CA ALA A 88 -13.86 6.60 1.19
C ALA A 88 -13.03 7.26 2.30
N LEU A 89 -12.20 6.48 3.00
CA LEU A 89 -11.30 7.01 4.02
C LEU A 89 -10.25 7.95 3.40
N PHE A 90 -9.66 7.59 2.26
CA PHE A 90 -8.77 8.47 1.52
C PHE A 90 -9.46 9.79 1.12
N LYS A 91 -10.66 9.73 0.55
CA LYS A 91 -11.46 10.92 0.19
C LYS A 91 -11.73 11.81 1.40
N SER A 92 -12.08 11.20 2.54
CA SER A 92 -12.27 11.90 3.80
C SER A 92 -10.99 12.62 4.27
N ILE A 93 -9.82 12.01 4.11
CA ILE A 93 -8.53 12.64 4.42
C ILE A 93 -8.34 13.90 3.57
N ILE A 94 -8.62 13.84 2.27
CA ILE A 94 -8.49 14.99 1.36
C ILE A 94 -9.47 16.12 1.75
N ASP A 95 -10.71 15.79 2.11
CA ASP A 95 -11.74 16.77 2.46
C ASP A 95 -11.47 17.47 3.81
N LEU A 96 -10.90 16.74 4.78
CA LEU A 96 -10.67 17.21 6.15
C LEU A 96 -9.30 17.85 6.36
N SER A 97 -8.39 17.65 5.42
CA SER A 97 -7.05 18.20 5.52
C SER A 97 -7.02 19.67 5.15
N VAL A 98 -6.16 20.41 5.85
CA VAL A 98 -5.79 21.77 5.50
C VAL A 98 -4.42 21.79 4.83
N VAL A 99 -4.28 22.66 3.83
CA VAL A 99 -2.99 22.89 3.19
C VAL A 99 -2.04 23.49 4.20
N ASN A 100 -0.88 22.90 4.37
CA ASN A 100 0.15 23.43 5.25
C ASN A 100 1.16 24.25 4.43
N SER A 101 1.29 25.52 4.78
CA SER A 101 2.26 26.42 4.16
C SER A 101 3.66 26.29 4.73
N ASP A 102 3.83 25.59 5.85
CA ASP A 102 5.12 25.43 6.50
C ASP A 102 6.00 24.44 5.74
N SER A 103 7.20 24.86 5.39
CA SER A 103 8.20 24.05 4.69
C SER A 103 8.83 22.94 5.56
N GLY A 104 8.33 22.77 6.79
CA GLY A 104 8.90 21.84 7.78
C GLY A 104 8.41 20.40 7.68
N ILE A 105 7.36 20.11 6.90
CA ILE A 105 6.90 18.72 6.72
C ILE A 105 7.89 17.99 5.80
N LYS A 106 8.42 16.88 6.31
CA LYS A 106 9.36 16.03 5.58
C LYS A 106 8.67 14.75 5.15
N PRO A 107 9.07 14.18 3.99
CA PRO A 107 8.61 12.85 3.61
C PRO A 107 8.99 11.83 4.69
N GLY A 108 8.26 10.76 4.78
CA GLY A 108 8.42 9.73 5.80
C GLY A 108 8.20 8.33 5.27
N SER A 109 8.16 7.37 6.18
CA SER A 109 8.03 5.95 5.87
C SER A 109 6.59 5.49 5.62
N LEU A 110 5.59 6.31 5.99
CA LEU A 110 4.20 5.99 5.65
C LEU A 110 3.95 6.40 4.21
N ASN A 111 4.03 5.45 3.28
CA ASN A 111 3.82 5.69 1.86
C ASN A 111 2.57 4.97 1.38
N ILE A 112 1.62 5.74 0.82
CA ILE A 112 0.39 5.23 0.21
C ILE A 112 0.33 5.74 -1.21
N ARG A 113 0.28 4.84 -2.19
CA ARG A 113 0.11 5.20 -3.60
C ARG A 113 -1.35 5.06 -4.01
N VAL A 114 -1.80 6.00 -4.79
CA VAL A 114 -3.18 6.17 -5.23
C VAL A 114 -3.23 6.02 -6.73
N HIS A 115 -4.08 5.13 -7.23
CA HIS A 115 -4.15 4.78 -8.65
C HIS A 115 -5.55 4.99 -9.21
N ASP A 116 -5.61 5.23 -10.52
CA ASP A 116 -6.85 5.21 -11.28
C ASP A 116 -7.28 3.76 -11.63
N LYS A 117 -8.38 3.67 -12.36
CA LYS A 117 -8.95 2.40 -12.83
C LYS A 117 -8.02 1.62 -13.79
N ASP A 118 -7.14 2.32 -14.49
CA ASP A 118 -6.20 1.73 -15.45
C ASP A 118 -4.86 1.35 -14.77
N GLY A 119 -4.77 1.57 -13.44
CA GLY A 119 -3.59 1.25 -12.64
C GLY A 119 -2.50 2.31 -12.68
N LYS A 120 -2.74 3.45 -13.36
CA LYS A 120 -1.81 4.57 -13.37
C LYS A 120 -1.74 5.22 -12.00
N GLU A 121 -0.55 5.45 -11.50
CA GLU A 121 -0.34 6.20 -10.25
C GLU A 121 -0.71 7.66 -10.46
N LEU A 122 -1.62 8.15 -9.62
CA LEU A 122 -2.08 9.54 -9.62
C LEU A 122 -1.35 10.36 -8.56
N TYR A 123 -1.27 9.80 -7.35
CA TYR A 123 -0.74 10.49 -6.17
C TYR A 123 0.10 9.53 -5.33
N ASN A 124 1.05 10.10 -4.58
CA ASN A 124 1.72 9.39 -3.50
C ASN A 124 1.65 10.22 -2.23
N ILE A 125 1.09 9.66 -1.16
CA ILE A 125 1.13 10.24 0.17
C ILE A 125 2.38 9.73 0.87
N SER A 126 3.23 10.65 1.34
CA SER A 126 4.39 10.33 2.16
C SER A 126 4.31 11.07 3.48
N SER A 127 4.41 10.36 4.59
CA SER A 127 4.26 10.96 5.91
C SER A 127 5.22 10.35 6.94
N ARG A 128 5.68 11.19 7.87
CA ARG A 128 6.36 10.80 9.11
C ARG A 128 5.43 10.76 10.31
N ALA A 129 4.39 11.58 10.27
CA ALA A 129 3.45 11.76 11.36
C ALA A 129 2.08 11.23 10.98
N VAL A 130 1.25 10.94 11.96
CA VAL A 130 -0.10 10.43 11.73
C VAL A 130 -1.07 11.54 11.30
N ASP A 131 -0.70 12.79 11.57
CA ASP A 131 -1.56 13.99 11.38
C ASP A 131 -1.16 14.88 10.21
N SER A 132 -0.06 14.60 9.53
CA SER A 132 0.47 15.46 8.46
C SER A 132 1.32 14.70 7.46
N GLY A 133 1.45 15.24 6.25
CA GLY A 133 2.24 14.62 5.20
C GLY A 133 2.40 15.47 3.96
N ILE A 134 2.98 14.86 2.96
CA ILE A 134 3.16 15.40 1.61
C ILE A 134 2.40 14.53 0.63
N ILE A 135 1.65 15.15 -0.27
CA ILE A 135 1.04 14.48 -1.41
C ILE A 135 1.79 14.89 -2.67
N TYR A 136 2.45 13.96 -3.31
CA TYR A 136 3.06 14.12 -4.62
C TYR A 136 2.02 13.86 -5.70
N ILE A 137 1.94 14.75 -6.69
CA ILE A 137 0.99 14.71 -7.81
C ILE A 137 1.76 14.33 -9.06
N GLU A 138 1.48 13.15 -9.61
CA GLU A 138 2.25 12.56 -10.68
C GLU A 138 2.09 13.27 -12.03
N GLU A 139 0.89 13.80 -12.30
CA GLU A 139 0.55 14.37 -13.58
C GLU A 139 1.42 15.59 -13.95
N ASN A 140 1.70 16.45 -12.98
CA ASN A 140 2.41 17.71 -13.21
C ASN A 140 3.72 17.85 -12.42
N LYS A 141 4.15 16.77 -11.75
CA LYS A 141 5.36 16.73 -10.91
C LYS A 141 5.36 17.85 -9.86
N THR A 142 4.26 17.96 -9.15
CA THR A 142 4.11 18.91 -8.04
C THR A 142 3.84 18.19 -6.73
N TYR A 143 3.97 18.92 -5.63
CA TYR A 143 3.57 18.39 -4.32
C TYR A 143 2.90 19.44 -3.46
N VAL A 144 2.08 18.99 -2.53
CA VAL A 144 1.41 19.81 -1.52
C VAL A 144 1.62 19.20 -0.15
N SER A 145 1.97 20.04 0.82
CA SER A 145 2.01 19.64 2.23
C SER A 145 0.65 19.86 2.88
N PHE A 146 0.24 18.91 3.70
CA PHE A 146 -1.06 18.96 4.38
C PHE A 146 -0.95 18.63 5.86
N LYS A 147 -1.97 19.02 6.61
CA LYS A 147 -2.17 18.64 7.99
C LYS A 147 -3.63 18.29 8.24
N LEU A 148 -3.88 17.23 9.02
CA LEU A 148 -5.20 16.88 9.51
C LEU A 148 -5.59 17.75 10.70
N ASN A 149 -6.88 17.97 10.86
CA ASN A 149 -7.40 18.59 12.07
C ASN A 149 -7.22 17.63 13.26
N LYS A 150 -7.12 18.19 14.46
CA LYS A 150 -6.86 17.41 15.69
C LYS A 150 -7.84 16.27 15.94
N ASN A 151 -9.10 16.39 15.50
CA ASN A 151 -10.10 15.35 15.68
C ASN A 151 -10.02 14.23 14.61
N ASP A 152 -9.20 14.43 13.59
CA ASP A 152 -9.06 13.55 12.44
C ASP A 152 -7.62 13.01 12.30
N ASP A 153 -6.77 13.28 13.28
CA ASP A 153 -5.33 13.02 13.25
C ASP A 153 -4.95 11.54 13.10
N THR A 154 -5.87 10.62 13.40
CA THR A 154 -5.63 9.19 13.25
C THR A 154 -6.02 8.61 11.89
N LYS A 155 -6.75 9.36 11.05
CA LYS A 155 -7.29 8.83 9.78
C LYS A 155 -6.21 8.35 8.81
N LEU A 156 -5.08 9.06 8.73
CA LEU A 156 -3.97 8.65 7.86
C LEU A 156 -3.35 7.33 8.34
N LEU A 157 -3.20 7.15 9.64
CA LEU A 157 -2.73 5.89 10.21
C LEU A 157 -3.75 4.77 10.01
N GLN A 158 -5.05 5.04 10.18
CA GLN A 158 -6.11 4.06 9.91
C GLN A 158 -6.05 3.58 8.46
N LEU A 159 -5.94 4.49 7.51
CA LEU A 159 -5.79 4.15 6.09
C LEU A 159 -4.52 3.31 5.86
N TYR A 160 -3.41 3.69 6.46
CA TYR A 160 -2.16 2.94 6.31
C TYR A 160 -2.27 1.52 6.89
N ILE A 161 -2.93 1.34 8.03
CA ILE A 161 -3.13 0.03 8.67
C ILE A 161 -4.11 -0.83 7.84
N SER A 162 -5.20 -0.26 7.33
CA SER A 162 -6.18 -1.02 6.52
C SER A 162 -5.54 -1.66 5.27
N LEU A 163 -4.46 -1.06 4.76
CA LEU A 163 -3.69 -1.58 3.62
C LEU A 163 -2.63 -2.64 4.02
N ILE A 164 -2.54 -3.07 5.29
CA ILE A 164 -1.58 -4.12 5.68
C ILE A 164 -1.97 -5.48 5.09
N GLY A 165 -3.25 -5.66 4.80
CA GLY A 165 -3.79 -6.94 4.37
C GLY A 165 -3.93 -7.92 5.56
N GLU A 166 -4.97 -8.69 5.56
CA GLU A 166 -5.12 -9.86 6.43
C GLU A 166 -4.22 -11.00 5.96
#